data_7c939f3c9f30b83e22f66dab40d942a4
#
_entry.id   7c939f3c9f30b83e22f66dab40d942a4
#
_cell.length_a   1.000
_cell.length_b   1.000
_cell.length_c   1.000
_cell.angle_alpha   90.00
_cell.angle_beta   90.00
_cell.angle_gamma   90.00
#
_symmetry.space_group_name_H-M   'P 1'
#
loop_
_entity.id
_entity.type
_entity.pdbx_description
1 polymer ?
#
loop_
_entity_poly.entity_id
_entity_poly.type
_entity_poly.pdbx_seq_one_letter_code
_entity_poly.pdbx_strand_id
1 'polypeptide(L)'
;MEITEQPKSDATIAPAASLVGVSKLFGTFAAIRNVSLTIERGTIAVLLGDNGAGKSTLLRLLAGLTAPSHGTLNVMGKRPTELRGRIAYMSHAPMLYDELSAMENLNYFATLHATAGCACVGSPEMALRAVGLDPNLPRPVGQYSQGMRQRTSLARVLQADPEILLLDEPFSNLDVGSAQHIVELLADFRTWPLQGSSAGRTIVLTTHQAHLAESIADVTVTMDRGMIASAVTR
;
A
#
# COMPACT_ATOMS: atom_id res chain seq x y z
N MET A 1 -26.02 3.06 -48.91
CA MET A 1 -24.67 2.72 -48.41
C MET A 1 -24.65 3.09 -46.94
N GLU A 2 -25.12 2.16 -46.09
CA GLU A 2 -25.25 2.35 -44.64
C GLU A 2 -23.90 2.16 -44.00
N ILE A 3 -23.39 3.19 -43.35
CA ILE A 3 -22.19 3.13 -42.54
C ILE A 3 -22.65 2.61 -41.18
N THR A 4 -22.43 1.32 -40.93
CA THR A 4 -22.63 0.71 -39.62
C THR A 4 -21.52 1.23 -38.67
N GLU A 5 -21.88 2.19 -37.81
CA GLU A 5 -21.01 2.57 -36.67
C GLU A 5 -20.84 1.35 -35.77
N GLN A 6 -19.61 0.85 -35.69
CA GLN A 6 -19.23 -0.10 -34.64
C GLN A 6 -19.30 0.59 -33.28
N PRO A 7 -19.92 -0.03 -32.26
CA PRO A 7 -19.93 0.53 -30.92
C PRO A 7 -18.46 0.67 -30.43
N LYS A 8 -18.13 1.92 -30.02
CA LYS A 8 -16.86 2.20 -29.30
C LYS A 8 -16.78 1.24 -28.12
N SER A 9 -15.79 0.37 -28.11
CA SER A 9 -15.44 -0.48 -26.97
C SER A 9 -15.26 0.44 -25.76
N ASP A 10 -16.11 0.29 -24.74
CA ASP A 10 -15.88 0.85 -23.42
C ASP A 10 -14.48 0.37 -23.00
N ALA A 11 -13.55 1.31 -22.90
CA ALA A 11 -12.21 1.01 -22.43
C ALA A 11 -12.35 0.60 -20.96
N THR A 12 -12.45 -0.71 -20.72
CA THR A 12 -12.53 -1.28 -19.37
C THR A 12 -11.31 -0.80 -18.60
N ILE A 13 -11.53 0.02 -17.59
CA ILE A 13 -10.47 0.56 -16.76
C ILE A 13 -9.73 -0.62 -16.11
N ALA A 14 -8.42 -0.72 -16.34
CA ALA A 14 -7.63 -1.82 -15.79
C ALA A 14 -7.71 -1.82 -14.24
N PRO A 15 -7.84 -2.99 -13.59
CA PRO A 15 -7.89 -3.11 -12.13
C PRO A 15 -6.63 -2.54 -11.49
N ALA A 16 -6.69 -2.26 -10.19
CA ALA A 16 -5.53 -1.80 -9.43
C ALA A 16 -4.41 -2.84 -9.44
N ALA A 17 -4.76 -4.12 -9.29
CA ALA A 17 -3.79 -5.21 -9.45
C ALA A 17 -4.45 -6.44 -10.09
N SER A 18 -3.71 -7.13 -10.94
CA SER A 18 -4.10 -8.40 -11.56
C SER A 18 -2.93 -9.38 -11.48
N LEU A 19 -3.15 -10.49 -10.82
CA LEU A 19 -2.22 -11.61 -10.68
C LEU A 19 -2.83 -12.84 -11.35
N VAL A 20 -2.07 -13.50 -12.22
CA VAL A 20 -2.50 -14.73 -12.90
C VAL A 20 -1.41 -15.79 -12.75
N GLY A 21 -1.70 -16.81 -11.92
CA GLY A 21 -0.80 -17.93 -11.68
C GLY A 21 0.55 -17.53 -11.07
N VAL A 22 0.60 -16.44 -10.29
CA VAL A 22 1.84 -15.88 -9.78
C VAL A 22 2.48 -16.80 -8.73
N SER A 23 3.75 -17.10 -8.92
CA SER A 23 4.59 -17.79 -7.94
C SER A 23 5.88 -17.03 -7.69
N LYS A 24 6.36 -17.07 -6.44
CA LYS A 24 7.65 -16.48 -6.04
C LYS A 24 8.47 -17.47 -5.25
N LEU A 25 9.66 -17.78 -5.79
CA LEU A 25 10.63 -18.65 -5.16
C LEU A 25 11.84 -17.85 -4.66
N PHE A 26 12.36 -18.25 -3.54
CA PHE A 26 13.66 -17.84 -2.97
C PHE A 26 14.49 -19.11 -2.79
N GLY A 27 15.38 -19.39 -3.75
CA GLY A 27 16.02 -20.69 -3.86
C GLY A 27 14.99 -21.80 -4.01
N THR A 28 14.99 -22.78 -3.12
CA THR A 28 14.00 -23.89 -3.07
C THR A 28 12.72 -23.56 -2.31
N PHE A 29 12.68 -22.43 -1.60
CA PHE A 29 11.51 -22.03 -0.82
C PHE A 29 10.50 -21.27 -1.69
N ALA A 30 9.27 -21.77 -1.76
CA ALA A 30 8.18 -21.12 -2.47
C ALA A 30 7.36 -20.25 -1.50
N ALA A 31 7.61 -18.93 -1.52
CA ALA A 31 6.92 -17.97 -0.68
C ALA A 31 5.50 -17.61 -1.19
N ILE A 32 5.30 -17.66 -2.52
CA ILE A 32 3.99 -17.51 -3.17
C ILE A 32 3.85 -18.67 -4.18
N ARG A 33 2.66 -19.28 -4.23
CA ARG A 33 2.37 -20.49 -5.00
C ARG A 33 1.10 -20.33 -5.81
N ASN A 34 1.23 -20.16 -7.12
CA ASN A 34 0.13 -20.13 -8.07
C ASN A 34 -1.04 -19.22 -7.67
N VAL A 35 -0.73 -18.00 -7.23
CA VAL A 35 -1.74 -17.02 -6.77
C VAL A 35 -2.37 -16.33 -7.99
N SER A 36 -3.71 -16.38 -8.06
CA SER A 36 -4.51 -15.57 -8.97
C SER A 36 -5.43 -14.69 -8.15
N LEU A 37 -5.38 -13.37 -8.36
CA LEU A 37 -6.11 -12.37 -7.59
C LEU A 37 -6.31 -11.11 -8.43
N THR A 38 -7.51 -10.55 -8.39
CA THR A 38 -7.81 -9.22 -8.93
C THR A 38 -8.21 -8.31 -7.79
N ILE A 39 -7.63 -7.10 -7.75
CA ILE A 39 -7.97 -6.03 -6.81
C ILE A 39 -8.45 -4.86 -7.64
N GLU A 40 -9.69 -4.45 -7.42
CA GLU A 40 -10.30 -3.34 -8.15
C GLU A 40 -9.76 -1.98 -7.67
N ARG A 41 -9.87 -0.96 -8.51
CA ARG A 41 -9.48 0.40 -8.12
C ARG A 41 -10.43 0.98 -7.08
N GLY A 42 -9.89 1.80 -6.20
CA GLY A 42 -10.67 2.48 -5.16
C GLY A 42 -11.10 1.56 -4.02
N THR A 43 -10.56 0.34 -3.94
CA THR A 43 -10.89 -0.63 -2.88
C THR A 43 -9.82 -0.68 -1.79
N ILE A 44 -10.24 -1.05 -0.59
CA ILE A 44 -9.36 -1.46 0.50
C ILE A 44 -9.36 -2.99 0.56
N ALA A 45 -8.24 -3.60 0.17
CA ALA A 45 -8.02 -5.04 0.25
C ALA A 45 -7.18 -5.39 1.49
N VAL A 46 -7.69 -6.29 2.32
CA VAL A 46 -7.04 -6.74 3.56
C VAL A 46 -6.51 -8.15 3.38
N LEU A 47 -5.21 -8.34 3.55
CA LEU A 47 -4.56 -9.64 3.49
C LEU A 47 -4.40 -10.21 4.91
N LEU A 48 -5.10 -11.29 5.19
CA LEU A 48 -5.05 -12.03 6.44
C LEU A 48 -4.25 -13.33 6.31
N GLY A 49 -3.83 -13.89 7.40
CA GLY A 49 -3.12 -15.17 7.48
C GLY A 49 -1.97 -15.14 8.48
N ASP A 50 -1.45 -16.30 8.82
CA ASP A 50 -0.38 -16.46 9.80
C ASP A 50 0.95 -15.86 9.34
N ASN A 51 1.90 -15.77 10.26
CA ASN A 51 3.27 -15.40 9.95
C ASN A 51 3.86 -16.44 8.97
N GLY A 52 4.50 -15.94 7.92
CA GLY A 52 5.02 -16.82 6.86
C GLY A 52 4.00 -17.23 5.78
N ALA A 53 2.73 -16.79 5.86
CA ALA A 53 1.71 -17.10 4.85
C ALA A 53 2.00 -16.46 3.46
N GLY A 54 2.98 -15.55 3.35
CA GLY A 54 3.36 -14.91 2.09
C GLY A 54 2.87 -13.47 1.92
N LYS A 55 2.14 -12.90 2.89
CA LYS A 55 1.52 -11.55 2.82
C LYS A 55 2.53 -10.46 2.43
N SER A 56 3.61 -10.30 3.17
CA SER A 56 4.65 -9.29 2.88
C SER A 56 5.34 -9.54 1.53
N THR A 57 5.46 -10.81 1.10
CA THR A 57 6.01 -11.15 -0.22
C THR A 57 5.06 -10.70 -1.32
N LEU A 58 3.75 -10.87 -1.13
CA LEU A 58 2.74 -10.40 -2.07
C LEU A 58 2.77 -8.86 -2.17
N LEU A 59 2.84 -8.14 -1.06
CA LEU A 59 2.98 -6.67 -1.08
C LEU A 59 4.26 -6.23 -1.81
N ARG A 60 5.39 -6.91 -1.59
CA ARG A 60 6.66 -6.59 -2.29
C ARG A 60 6.59 -6.85 -3.79
N LEU A 61 5.84 -7.87 -4.24
CA LEU A 61 5.56 -8.12 -5.64
C LEU A 61 4.73 -6.97 -6.23
N LEU A 62 3.65 -6.56 -5.56
CA LEU A 62 2.79 -5.44 -5.97
C LEU A 62 3.56 -4.11 -6.01
N ALA A 63 4.49 -3.90 -5.08
CA ALA A 63 5.36 -2.72 -5.04
C ALA A 63 6.45 -2.71 -6.12
N GLY A 64 6.64 -3.81 -6.86
CA GLY A 64 7.73 -3.95 -7.82
C GLY A 64 9.12 -4.06 -7.19
N LEU A 65 9.20 -4.35 -5.88
CA LEU A 65 10.45 -4.56 -5.15
C LEU A 65 11.06 -5.94 -5.42
N THR A 66 10.26 -6.86 -5.92
CA THR A 66 10.70 -8.18 -6.40
C THR A 66 9.83 -8.60 -7.58
N ALA A 67 10.40 -9.35 -8.52
CA ALA A 67 9.66 -9.89 -9.64
C ALA A 67 9.09 -11.29 -9.33
N PRO A 68 7.95 -11.69 -9.90
CA PRO A 68 7.48 -13.06 -9.83
C PRO A 68 8.46 -14.02 -10.48
N SER A 69 8.53 -15.27 -9.99
CA SER A 69 9.30 -16.35 -10.62
C SER A 69 8.53 -16.99 -11.77
N HIS A 70 7.20 -17.06 -11.64
CA HIS A 70 6.27 -17.56 -12.66
C HIS A 70 4.96 -16.77 -12.60
N GLY A 71 4.18 -16.84 -13.68
CA GLY A 71 2.90 -16.16 -13.82
C GLY A 71 3.05 -14.71 -14.27
N THR A 72 1.92 -13.99 -14.29
CA THR A 72 1.85 -12.60 -14.75
C THR A 72 1.31 -11.72 -13.63
N LEU A 73 1.99 -10.60 -13.38
CA LEU A 73 1.58 -9.56 -12.44
C LEU A 73 1.54 -8.23 -13.15
N ASN A 74 0.37 -7.60 -13.13
CA ASN A 74 0.18 -6.23 -13.59
C ASN A 74 -0.47 -5.39 -12.49
N VAL A 75 -0.07 -4.13 -12.41
CA VAL A 75 -0.67 -3.11 -11.57
C VAL A 75 -1.12 -1.97 -12.49
N MET A 76 -2.39 -1.59 -12.41
CA MET A 76 -3.00 -0.60 -13.33
C MET A 76 -2.69 -0.89 -14.81
N GLY A 77 -2.66 -2.18 -15.19
CA GLY A 77 -2.38 -2.65 -16.56
C GLY A 77 -0.91 -2.59 -16.98
N LYS A 78 0.02 -2.24 -16.08
CA LYS A 78 1.47 -2.12 -16.34
C LYS A 78 2.26 -2.99 -15.38
N ARG A 79 3.55 -3.18 -15.65
CA ARG A 79 4.46 -3.80 -14.67
C ARG A 79 4.62 -2.85 -13.47
N PRO A 80 4.65 -3.35 -12.23
CA PRO A 80 4.80 -2.49 -11.05
C PRO A 80 6.02 -1.55 -11.12
N THR A 81 7.12 -2.01 -11.70
CA THR A 81 8.36 -1.24 -11.85
C THR A 81 8.22 0.00 -12.75
N GLU A 82 7.19 0.06 -13.59
CA GLU A 82 6.88 1.20 -14.47
C GLU A 82 6.03 2.27 -13.76
N LEU A 83 5.58 1.99 -12.53
CA LEU A 83 4.65 2.83 -11.77
C LEU A 83 5.31 3.49 -10.54
N ARG A 84 6.62 3.70 -10.61
CA ARG A 84 7.37 4.39 -9.55
C ARG A 84 6.76 5.77 -9.32
N GLY A 85 6.54 6.11 -8.04
CA GLY A 85 5.86 7.35 -7.64
C GLY A 85 4.33 7.28 -7.61
N ARG A 86 3.71 6.24 -8.19
CA ARG A 86 2.25 6.00 -8.07
C ARG A 86 1.91 4.92 -7.05
N ILE A 87 2.89 4.16 -6.60
CA ILE A 87 2.78 3.11 -5.58
C ILE A 87 3.67 3.50 -4.42
N ALA A 88 3.12 3.56 -3.21
CA ALA A 88 3.91 3.66 -1.99
C ALA A 88 3.81 2.38 -1.17
N TYR A 89 4.93 1.99 -0.57
CA TYR A 89 5.05 0.80 0.26
C TYR A 89 5.60 1.13 1.64
N MET A 90 4.86 0.79 2.66
CA MET A 90 5.27 0.79 4.05
C MET A 90 5.60 -0.64 4.46
N SER A 91 6.86 -0.91 4.73
CA SER A 91 7.31 -2.21 5.26
C SER A 91 7.09 -2.30 6.76
N HIS A 92 7.12 -3.51 7.30
CA HIS A 92 7.09 -3.75 8.74
C HIS A 92 8.24 -3.02 9.48
N ALA A 93 9.43 -2.91 8.88
CA ALA A 93 10.50 -2.05 9.38
C ALA A 93 10.21 -0.59 8.98
N PRO A 94 10.27 0.38 9.90
CA PRO A 94 9.87 1.77 9.63
C PRO A 94 10.65 2.49 8.53
N MET A 95 11.89 2.05 8.22
CA MET A 95 12.76 2.64 7.20
C MET A 95 12.94 4.16 7.40
N LEU A 96 13.29 4.55 8.61
CA LEU A 96 13.55 5.92 9.02
C LEU A 96 15.02 6.08 9.41
N TYR A 97 15.55 7.29 9.27
CA TYR A 97 16.86 7.66 9.76
C TYR A 97 16.75 8.05 11.23
N ASP A 98 17.33 7.24 12.10
CA ASP A 98 17.18 7.32 13.55
C ASP A 98 17.73 8.63 14.14
N GLU A 99 18.70 9.24 13.49
CA GLU A 99 19.35 10.50 13.89
C GLU A 99 18.54 11.75 13.52
N LEU A 100 17.58 11.63 12.63
CA LEU A 100 16.72 12.73 12.16
C LEU A 100 15.42 12.79 12.94
N SER A 101 14.86 13.99 13.11
CA SER A 101 13.49 14.18 13.55
C SER A 101 12.47 13.62 12.53
N ALA A 102 11.20 13.52 12.89
CA ALA A 102 10.16 13.09 11.95
C ALA A 102 10.05 14.04 10.76
N MET A 103 10.09 15.36 11.01
CA MET A 103 10.06 16.38 9.96
C MET A 103 11.24 16.27 9.00
N GLU A 104 12.45 16.10 9.51
CA GLU A 104 13.65 15.95 8.68
C GLU A 104 13.61 14.66 7.86
N ASN A 105 13.13 13.55 8.44
CA ASN A 105 12.89 12.32 7.70
C ASN A 105 11.94 12.55 6.51
N LEU A 106 10.79 13.18 6.73
CA LEU A 106 9.81 13.41 5.68
C LEU A 106 10.37 14.36 4.60
N ASN A 107 11.06 15.42 4.98
CA ASN A 107 11.72 16.34 4.03
C ASN A 107 12.79 15.62 3.19
N TYR A 108 13.56 14.73 3.79
CA TYR A 108 14.55 13.94 3.08
C TYR A 108 13.90 13.06 2.02
N PHE A 109 12.83 12.32 2.37
CA PHE A 109 12.10 11.48 1.42
C PHE A 109 11.39 12.32 0.35
N ALA A 110 10.85 13.50 0.69
CA ALA A 110 10.31 14.44 -0.29
C ALA A 110 11.34 14.82 -1.35
N THR A 111 12.56 15.15 -0.93
CA THR A 111 13.66 15.46 -1.83
C THR A 111 14.02 14.29 -2.73
N LEU A 112 14.07 13.06 -2.20
CA LEU A 112 14.31 11.85 -3.00
C LEU A 112 13.22 11.63 -4.04
N HIS A 113 11.94 11.80 -3.69
CA HIS A 113 10.82 11.68 -4.62
C HIS A 113 10.92 12.73 -5.74
N ALA A 114 11.17 13.99 -5.40
CA ALA A 114 11.34 15.06 -6.38
C ALA A 114 12.51 14.78 -7.35
N THR A 115 13.64 14.30 -6.84
CA THR A 115 14.81 13.92 -7.65
C THR A 115 14.51 12.76 -8.59
N ALA A 116 13.61 11.84 -8.18
CA ALA A 116 13.15 10.72 -9.00
C ALA A 116 12.08 11.12 -10.05
N GLY A 117 11.73 12.41 -10.14
CA GLY A 117 10.73 12.93 -11.09
C GLY A 117 9.28 12.67 -10.67
N CYS A 118 9.04 12.34 -9.39
CA CYS A 118 7.69 12.18 -8.85
C CYS A 118 7.11 13.56 -8.53
N ALA A 119 6.07 13.97 -9.25
CA ALA A 119 5.54 15.34 -9.21
C ALA A 119 4.69 15.67 -7.98
N CYS A 120 4.20 14.67 -7.25
CA CYS A 120 3.23 14.87 -6.17
C CYS A 120 3.84 14.45 -4.84
N VAL A 121 4.32 15.42 -4.09
CA VAL A 121 4.72 15.23 -2.69
C VAL A 121 3.86 16.13 -1.84
N GLY A 122 3.04 15.54 -0.97
CA GLY A 122 2.24 16.27 0.01
C GLY A 122 3.11 16.99 1.05
N SER A 123 2.51 17.92 1.79
CA SER A 123 3.21 18.62 2.87
C SER A 123 3.65 17.65 3.98
N PRO A 124 4.93 17.62 4.37
CA PRO A 124 5.41 16.85 5.52
C PRO A 124 4.64 17.15 6.80
N GLU A 125 4.34 18.43 7.05
CA GLU A 125 3.60 18.86 8.24
C GLU A 125 2.19 18.28 8.25
N MET A 126 1.48 18.34 7.12
CA MET A 126 0.13 17.78 7.01
C MET A 126 0.14 16.27 7.21
N ALA A 127 1.11 15.57 6.63
CA ALA A 127 1.24 14.12 6.78
C ALA A 127 1.50 13.71 8.24
N LEU A 128 2.35 14.46 8.96
CA LEU A 128 2.61 14.22 10.39
C LEU A 128 1.37 14.47 11.25
N ARG A 129 0.66 15.59 11.02
CA ARG A 129 -0.59 15.90 11.72
C ARG A 129 -1.66 14.84 11.46
N ALA A 130 -1.79 14.37 10.23
CA ALA A 130 -2.76 13.34 9.86
C ALA A 130 -2.58 12.04 10.66
N VAL A 131 -1.35 11.66 10.98
CA VAL A 131 -1.06 10.48 11.82
C VAL A 131 -0.99 10.80 13.32
N GLY A 132 -1.40 12.00 13.75
CA GLY A 132 -1.43 12.43 15.15
C GLY A 132 -0.04 12.67 15.76
N LEU A 133 0.93 13.15 14.95
CA LEU A 133 2.24 13.56 15.43
C LEU A 133 2.41 15.09 15.33
N ASP A 134 3.08 15.66 16.32
CA ASP A 134 3.48 17.07 16.27
C ASP A 134 4.66 17.25 15.30
N PRO A 135 4.49 18.02 14.21
CA PRO A 135 5.56 18.27 13.25
C PRO A 135 6.74 19.05 13.82
N ASN A 136 6.52 19.79 14.92
CA ASN A 136 7.56 20.60 15.56
C ASN A 136 8.36 19.84 16.62
N LEU A 137 8.11 18.56 16.82
CA LEU A 137 8.84 17.76 17.79
C LEU A 137 10.32 17.59 17.36
N PRO A 138 11.29 18.22 18.06
CA PRO A 138 12.65 18.35 17.54
C PRO A 138 13.52 17.11 17.78
N ARG A 139 13.05 16.16 18.62
CA ARG A 139 13.88 14.99 18.98
C ARG A 139 13.99 13.99 17.82
N PRO A 140 15.14 13.30 17.70
CA PRO A 140 15.36 12.26 16.71
C PRO A 140 14.36 11.09 16.83
N VAL A 141 13.97 10.49 15.70
CA VAL A 141 13.03 9.35 15.69
C VAL A 141 13.59 8.10 16.37
N GLY A 142 14.90 7.98 16.53
CA GLY A 142 15.53 6.95 17.35
C GLY A 142 15.08 6.96 18.81
N GLN A 143 14.62 8.11 19.31
CA GLN A 143 14.10 8.30 20.67
C GLN A 143 12.56 8.18 20.75
N TYR A 144 11.90 7.87 19.63
CA TYR A 144 10.45 7.69 19.58
C TYR A 144 10.03 6.33 20.13
N SER A 145 8.81 6.24 20.68
CA SER A 145 8.18 4.95 20.93
C SER A 145 7.97 4.18 19.62
N GLN A 146 7.80 2.88 19.68
CA GLN A 146 7.54 2.05 18.49
C GLN A 146 6.30 2.54 17.74
N GLY A 147 5.23 2.91 18.45
CA GLY A 147 4.02 3.47 17.86
C GLY A 147 4.26 4.83 17.18
N MET A 148 5.09 5.71 17.73
CA MET A 148 5.47 6.96 17.07
C MET A 148 6.29 6.70 15.81
N ARG A 149 7.23 5.76 15.85
CA ARG A 149 8.01 5.34 14.67
C ARG A 149 7.10 4.78 13.57
N GLN A 150 6.12 3.95 13.95
CA GLN A 150 5.13 3.38 13.02
C GLN A 150 4.30 4.48 12.36
N ARG A 151 3.80 5.43 13.14
CA ARG A 151 3.04 6.59 12.62
C ARG A 151 3.91 7.49 11.73
N THR A 152 5.17 7.73 12.06
CA THR A 152 6.10 8.48 11.20
C THR A 152 6.33 7.75 9.86
N SER A 153 6.47 6.41 9.89
CA SER A 153 6.60 5.60 8.67
C SER A 153 5.34 5.67 7.79
N LEU A 154 4.15 5.68 8.40
CA LEU A 154 2.90 5.87 7.69
C LEU A 154 2.82 7.28 7.07
N ALA A 155 3.15 8.34 7.83
CA ALA A 155 3.19 9.72 7.31
C ALA A 155 4.09 9.83 6.08
N ARG A 156 5.25 9.19 6.09
CA ARG A 156 6.19 9.16 4.98
C ARG A 156 5.57 8.60 3.68
N VAL A 157 4.81 7.52 3.77
CA VAL A 157 4.19 6.92 2.57
C VAL A 157 2.93 7.66 2.13
N LEU A 158 2.17 8.27 3.05
CA LEU A 158 1.03 9.14 2.72
C LEU A 158 1.49 10.42 2.02
N GLN A 159 2.61 11.00 2.45
CA GLN A 159 3.21 12.20 1.84
C GLN A 159 3.55 11.99 0.36
N ALA A 160 3.89 10.79 -0.06
CA ALA A 160 4.17 10.47 -1.46
C ALA A 160 2.92 10.59 -2.36
N ASP A 161 1.74 10.81 -1.78
CA ASP A 161 0.46 10.97 -2.48
C ASP A 161 0.14 9.85 -3.49
N PRO A 162 0.28 8.55 -3.11
CA PRO A 162 0.19 7.45 -4.05
C PRO A 162 -1.24 7.16 -4.51
N GLU A 163 -1.39 6.58 -5.71
CA GLU A 163 -2.66 5.99 -6.16
C GLU A 163 -2.90 4.61 -5.52
N ILE A 164 -1.81 3.88 -5.26
CA ILE A 164 -1.85 2.59 -4.57
C ILE A 164 -0.97 2.66 -3.34
N LEU A 165 -1.57 2.42 -2.18
CA LEU A 165 -0.90 2.38 -0.89
C LEU A 165 -0.82 0.93 -0.40
N LEU A 166 0.39 0.44 -0.20
CA LEU A 166 0.69 -0.91 0.27
C LEU A 166 1.25 -0.84 1.68
N LEU A 167 0.58 -1.45 2.65
CA LEU A 167 0.90 -1.34 4.08
C LEU A 167 1.14 -2.72 4.72
N ASP A 168 2.34 -2.94 5.23
CA ASP A 168 2.69 -4.19 5.92
C ASP A 168 2.58 -3.98 7.43
N GLU A 169 1.50 -4.51 8.04
CA GLU A 169 1.15 -4.42 9.46
C GLU A 169 1.06 -2.97 9.98
N PRO A 170 0.22 -2.08 9.39
CA PRO A 170 0.18 -0.66 9.77
C PRO A 170 -0.28 -0.40 11.20
N PHE A 171 -0.99 -1.32 11.83
CA PHE A 171 -1.54 -1.18 13.18
C PHE A 171 -0.62 -1.74 14.27
N SER A 172 0.51 -2.34 13.90
CA SER A 172 1.42 -2.95 14.88
C SER A 172 2.02 -1.87 15.81
N ASN A 173 2.22 -2.25 17.08
CA ASN A 173 2.79 -1.38 18.12
C ASN A 173 1.98 -0.10 18.44
N LEU A 174 0.73 -0.01 18.01
CA LEU A 174 -0.18 1.08 18.35
C LEU A 174 -1.08 0.69 19.53
N ASP A 175 -1.38 1.67 20.38
CA ASP A 175 -2.50 1.54 21.31
C ASP A 175 -3.85 1.58 20.58
N VAL A 176 -4.91 1.17 21.26
CA VAL A 176 -6.24 1.02 20.65
C VAL A 176 -6.74 2.34 20.03
N GLY A 177 -6.55 3.47 20.69
CA GLY A 177 -6.98 4.77 20.18
C GLY A 177 -6.19 5.21 18.95
N SER A 178 -4.87 5.02 18.98
CA SER A 178 -4.01 5.28 17.81
C SER A 178 -4.33 4.36 16.63
N ALA A 179 -4.60 3.08 16.88
CA ALA A 179 -4.98 2.14 15.82
C ALA A 179 -6.31 2.54 15.17
N GLN A 180 -7.32 2.90 15.97
CA GLN A 180 -8.61 3.36 15.48
C GLN A 180 -8.48 4.64 14.63
N HIS A 181 -7.68 5.61 15.09
CA HIS A 181 -7.40 6.82 14.32
C HIS A 181 -6.76 6.50 12.94
N ILE A 182 -5.85 5.53 12.87
CA ILE A 182 -5.26 5.12 11.59
C ILE A 182 -6.29 4.42 10.70
N VAL A 183 -7.20 3.61 11.25
CA VAL A 183 -8.30 3.02 10.48
C VAL A 183 -9.15 4.11 9.81
N GLU A 184 -9.57 5.13 10.57
CA GLU A 184 -10.34 6.26 10.06
C GLU A 184 -9.57 7.04 9.00
N LEU A 185 -8.28 7.33 9.25
CA LEU A 185 -7.40 8.00 8.28
C LEU A 185 -7.30 7.22 6.96
N LEU A 186 -7.18 5.89 6.99
CA LEU A 186 -7.10 5.08 5.77
C LEU A 186 -8.43 5.07 5.01
N ALA A 187 -9.57 5.04 5.72
CA ALA A 187 -10.89 5.16 5.10
C ALA A 187 -11.05 6.50 4.39
N ASP A 188 -10.64 7.60 5.03
CA ASP A 188 -10.66 8.94 4.44
C ASP A 188 -9.67 9.05 3.26
N PHE A 189 -8.44 8.56 3.43
CA PHE A 189 -7.39 8.59 2.39
C PHE A 189 -7.85 7.93 1.10
N ARG A 190 -8.63 6.86 1.15
CA ARG A 190 -9.22 6.21 -0.01
C ARG A 190 -10.01 7.18 -0.88
N THR A 191 -10.69 8.14 -0.26
CA THR A 191 -11.57 9.10 -0.93
C THR A 191 -10.86 10.38 -1.39
N TRP A 192 -9.60 10.59 -0.98
CA TRP A 192 -8.86 11.79 -1.37
C TRP A 192 -8.73 11.90 -2.89
N PRO A 193 -8.96 13.09 -3.47
CA PRO A 193 -8.89 13.27 -4.91
C PRO A 193 -7.55 12.82 -5.49
N LEU A 194 -7.61 12.18 -6.64
CA LEU A 194 -6.44 11.88 -7.47
C LEU A 194 -6.45 12.83 -8.68
N GLN A 195 -5.32 13.48 -8.95
CA GLN A 195 -5.21 14.31 -10.15
C GLN A 195 -5.38 13.44 -11.41
N GLY A 196 -6.39 13.76 -12.22
CA GLY A 196 -6.63 13.06 -13.49
C GLY A 196 -7.33 11.70 -13.40
N SER A 197 -7.86 11.32 -12.23
CA SER A 197 -8.62 10.07 -12.06
C SER A 197 -9.91 10.31 -11.26
N SER A 198 -11.01 9.71 -11.71
CA SER A 198 -12.26 9.65 -10.95
C SER A 198 -12.34 8.43 -10.01
N ALA A 199 -11.42 7.48 -10.14
CA ALA A 199 -11.32 6.35 -9.23
C ALA A 199 -10.63 6.79 -7.94
N GLY A 200 -11.15 6.35 -6.80
CA GLY A 200 -10.50 6.53 -5.49
C GLY A 200 -9.13 5.83 -5.41
N ARG A 201 -8.42 6.07 -4.33
CA ARG A 201 -7.12 5.42 -4.05
C ARG A 201 -7.35 3.98 -3.62
N THR A 202 -6.45 3.11 -4.04
CA THR A 202 -6.49 1.69 -3.65
C THR A 202 -5.53 1.46 -2.51
N ILE A 203 -5.98 0.73 -1.49
CA ILE A 203 -5.16 0.36 -0.34
C ILE A 203 -5.09 -1.15 -0.26
N VAL A 204 -3.89 -1.70 -0.13
CA VAL A 204 -3.70 -3.12 0.20
C VAL A 204 -2.91 -3.19 1.49
N LEU A 205 -3.49 -3.78 2.52
CA LEU A 205 -2.81 -3.88 3.81
C LEU A 205 -2.77 -5.32 4.33
N THR A 206 -1.72 -5.63 5.08
CA THR A 206 -1.65 -6.86 5.87
C THR A 206 -1.95 -6.55 7.32
N THR A 207 -2.60 -7.45 8.02
CA THR A 207 -2.73 -7.36 9.46
C THR A 207 -3.03 -8.74 10.08
N HIS A 208 -2.62 -8.93 11.31
CA HIS A 208 -3.07 -10.01 12.19
C HIS A 208 -4.24 -9.57 13.09
N GLN A 209 -4.57 -8.27 13.08
CA GLN A 209 -5.67 -7.66 13.85
C GLN A 209 -6.88 -7.46 12.93
N ALA A 210 -7.50 -8.57 12.48
CA ALA A 210 -8.58 -8.55 11.51
C ALA A 210 -9.73 -7.62 11.92
N HIS A 211 -10.09 -7.58 13.21
CA HIS A 211 -11.18 -6.77 13.75
C HIS A 211 -11.01 -5.25 13.50
N LEU A 212 -9.77 -4.74 13.41
CA LEU A 212 -9.52 -3.33 13.10
C LEU A 212 -9.78 -3.02 11.62
N ALA A 213 -9.41 -3.94 10.74
CA ALA A 213 -9.51 -3.73 9.31
C ALA A 213 -10.90 -4.08 8.73
N GLU A 214 -11.68 -4.93 9.43
CA GLU A 214 -13.00 -5.37 8.96
C GLU A 214 -13.95 -4.21 8.64
N SER A 215 -13.89 -3.11 9.41
CA SER A 215 -14.79 -1.96 9.23
C SER A 215 -14.56 -1.20 7.92
N ILE A 216 -13.35 -1.26 7.37
CA ILE A 216 -12.94 -0.53 6.17
C ILE A 216 -12.66 -1.44 4.96
N ALA A 217 -12.62 -2.76 5.15
CA ALA A 217 -12.31 -3.72 4.10
C ALA A 217 -13.46 -3.85 3.09
N ASP A 218 -13.16 -3.65 1.80
CA ASP A 218 -14.04 -4.02 0.69
C ASP A 218 -13.78 -5.46 0.26
N VAL A 219 -12.52 -5.91 0.36
CA VAL A 219 -12.09 -7.26 0.01
C VAL A 219 -11.20 -7.81 1.12
N THR A 220 -11.51 -9.02 1.59
CA THR A 220 -10.68 -9.76 2.54
C THR A 220 -10.11 -10.99 1.85
N VAL A 221 -8.79 -11.11 1.81
CA VAL A 221 -8.06 -12.23 1.21
C VAL A 221 -7.31 -12.96 2.32
N THR A 222 -7.67 -14.22 2.56
CA THR A 222 -6.94 -15.07 3.51
C THR A 222 -5.87 -15.88 2.77
N MET A 223 -4.64 -15.76 3.25
CA MET A 223 -3.50 -16.50 2.72
C MET A 223 -3.05 -17.61 3.68
N ASP A 224 -2.73 -18.76 3.14
CA ASP A 224 -2.09 -19.87 3.86
C ASP A 224 -0.95 -20.46 3.01
N ARG A 225 0.24 -20.61 3.59
CA ARG A 225 1.42 -21.25 2.97
C ARG A 225 1.71 -20.80 1.55
N GLY A 226 1.57 -19.51 1.29
CA GLY A 226 1.85 -18.90 -0.01
C GLY A 226 0.72 -19.02 -1.03
N MET A 227 -0.45 -19.52 -0.65
CA MET A 227 -1.65 -19.64 -1.49
C MET A 227 -2.78 -18.76 -0.97
N ILE A 228 -3.75 -18.44 -1.82
CA ILE A 228 -5.03 -17.86 -1.39
C ILE A 228 -5.94 -19.00 -0.93
N ALA A 229 -6.32 -18.98 0.34
CA ALA A 229 -7.27 -19.90 0.92
C ALA A 229 -8.72 -19.44 0.67
N SER A 230 -8.97 -18.14 0.75
CA SER A 230 -10.28 -17.53 0.44
C SER A 230 -10.11 -16.07 0.02
N ALA A 231 -11.06 -15.57 -0.77
CA ALA A 231 -11.22 -14.16 -1.07
C ALA A 231 -12.72 -13.82 -0.98
N VAL A 232 -13.07 -12.86 -0.14
CA VAL A 232 -14.46 -12.45 0.13
C VAL A 232 -14.56 -10.95 -0.15
N THR A 233 -15.49 -10.57 -1.02
CA THR A 233 -15.88 -9.18 -1.29
C THR A 233 -17.11 -8.86 -0.46
N ARG A 234 -17.14 -7.67 0.13
CA ARG A 234 -18.24 -7.20 0.99
C ARG A 234 -19.30 -6.48 0.17
#